data_2251bfa4491d0b0ad8c7f9cce7a63bbd
#
_entry.id   2251bfa4491d0b0ad8c7f9cce7a63bbd
#
_cell.length_a   1.000
_cell.length_b   1.000
_cell.length_c   1.000
_cell.angle_alpha   90.00
_cell.angle_beta   90.00
_cell.angle_gamma   90.00
#
_symmetry.space_group_name_H-M   'P 1'
#
loop_
_entity.id
_entity.type
_entity.pdbx_description
1 polymer ?
#
loop_
_entity_poly.entity_id
_entity_poly.type
_entity_poly.pdbx_seq_one_letter_code
_entity_poly.pdbx_strand_id
1 'polypeptide(L)'
;MAKRGRYGKRSKFKIKLKTKTVYTIFAFGQILAGLLLFLSFTGSGGTFVYINTFIRQYFGPFSFFLGFVLILFGFLFFKTKFTLSRPNVSIGFLIVFVSALTLFRSGYIGQLLFANISDVITPIGTLLVFLAGIFIGLVILFDTSVDEIVKGLSATKKTGGKLFPLSF
;
A
#
# COMPACT_ATOMS: atom_id res chain seq x y z
N MET A 1 -50.05 -37.24 -29.90
CA MET A 1 -48.84 -36.64 -30.38
C MET A 1 -48.36 -35.58 -29.36
N ALA A 2 -47.31 -35.89 -28.59
CA ALA A 2 -46.82 -35.01 -27.54
C ALA A 2 -45.71 -34.10 -28.08
N LYS A 3 -45.89 -32.74 -28.04
CA LYS A 3 -44.88 -31.74 -28.39
C LYS A 3 -43.81 -31.70 -27.34
N ARG A 4 -42.61 -32.18 -27.65
CA ARG A 4 -41.38 -32.00 -26.82
C ARG A 4 -40.98 -30.51 -26.80
N GLY A 5 -41.10 -29.88 -25.62
CA GLY A 5 -40.61 -28.53 -25.38
C GLY A 5 -39.09 -28.45 -25.52
N ARG A 6 -38.59 -27.60 -26.40
CA ARG A 6 -37.15 -27.26 -26.52
C ARG A 6 -36.72 -26.48 -25.27
N TYR A 7 -35.95 -27.11 -24.40
CA TYR A 7 -35.22 -26.42 -23.34
C TYR A 7 -34.22 -25.45 -23.98
N GLY A 8 -34.50 -24.19 -23.87
CA GLY A 8 -33.59 -23.13 -24.29
C GLY A 8 -32.28 -23.21 -23.52
N LYS A 9 -31.17 -23.45 -24.21
CA LYS A 9 -29.82 -23.48 -23.71
C LYS A 9 -29.49 -22.08 -23.15
N ARG A 10 -29.54 -21.86 -21.81
CA ARG A 10 -29.12 -20.62 -21.17
C ARG A 10 -27.68 -20.37 -21.56
N SER A 11 -27.41 -19.37 -22.42
CA SER A 11 -26.08 -18.92 -22.74
C SER A 11 -25.46 -18.34 -21.47
N LYS A 12 -24.46 -19.03 -20.91
CA LYS A 12 -23.63 -18.51 -19.83
C LYS A 12 -22.86 -17.32 -20.40
N PHE A 13 -23.25 -16.12 -20.03
CA PHE A 13 -22.54 -14.88 -20.40
C PHE A 13 -21.14 -14.96 -19.78
N LYS A 14 -20.16 -15.41 -20.55
CA LYS A 14 -18.75 -15.41 -20.17
C LYS A 14 -18.17 -14.03 -20.51
N ILE A 15 -18.20 -13.10 -19.56
CA ILE A 15 -17.51 -11.83 -19.68
C ILE A 15 -16.01 -12.13 -19.67
N LYS A 16 -15.37 -12.16 -20.85
CA LYS A 16 -13.91 -12.22 -20.97
C LYS A 16 -13.34 -10.81 -20.82
N LEU A 17 -13.13 -10.36 -19.57
CA LEU A 17 -12.41 -9.12 -19.31
C LEU A 17 -10.94 -9.30 -19.69
N LYS A 18 -10.38 -8.29 -20.40
CA LYS A 18 -8.92 -8.24 -20.65
C LYS A 18 -8.20 -8.16 -19.29
N THR A 19 -7.12 -8.90 -19.14
CA THR A 19 -6.33 -8.96 -17.90
C THR A 19 -5.96 -7.55 -17.37
N LYS A 20 -5.65 -6.61 -18.27
CA LYS A 20 -5.39 -5.21 -17.92
C LYS A 20 -6.57 -4.54 -17.20
N THR A 21 -7.80 -4.78 -17.67
CA THR A 21 -9.03 -4.20 -17.09
C THR A 21 -9.26 -4.74 -15.67
N VAL A 22 -9.00 -6.03 -15.44
CA VAL A 22 -9.13 -6.64 -14.11
C VAL A 22 -8.15 -5.99 -13.11
N TYR A 23 -6.88 -5.81 -13.49
CA TYR A 23 -5.90 -5.15 -12.64
C TYR A 23 -6.28 -3.68 -12.34
N THR A 24 -6.80 -2.96 -13.32
CA THR A 24 -7.24 -1.57 -13.13
C THR A 24 -8.43 -1.49 -12.17
N ILE A 25 -9.42 -2.37 -12.30
CA ILE A 25 -10.57 -2.42 -11.38
C ILE A 25 -10.11 -2.75 -9.96
N PHE A 26 -9.21 -3.72 -9.81
CA PHE A 26 -8.65 -4.10 -8.52
C PHE A 26 -7.86 -2.95 -7.88
N ALA A 27 -7.02 -2.26 -8.65
CA ALA A 27 -6.28 -1.08 -8.22
C ALA A 27 -7.21 0.03 -7.71
N PHE A 28 -8.28 0.32 -8.46
CA PHE A 28 -9.29 1.31 -8.06
C PHE A 28 -9.99 0.92 -6.77
N GLY A 29 -10.40 -0.34 -6.66
CA GLY A 29 -11.02 -0.88 -5.44
C GLY A 29 -10.10 -0.75 -4.22
N GLN A 30 -8.81 -1.04 -4.39
CA GLN A 30 -7.81 -0.95 -3.33
C GLN A 30 -7.59 0.49 -2.86
N ILE A 31 -7.48 1.45 -3.80
CA ILE A 31 -7.34 2.88 -3.48
C ILE A 31 -8.61 3.37 -2.78
N LEU A 32 -9.79 3.01 -3.29
CA LEU A 32 -11.07 3.37 -2.67
C LEU A 32 -11.16 2.83 -1.23
N ALA A 33 -10.76 1.57 -1.01
CA ALA A 33 -10.73 0.98 0.33
C ALA A 33 -9.80 1.75 1.27
N GLY A 34 -8.60 2.15 0.81
CA GLY A 34 -7.69 2.99 1.58
C GLY A 34 -8.26 4.36 1.92
N LEU A 35 -8.95 5.02 0.98
CA LEU A 35 -9.63 6.29 1.22
C LEU A 35 -10.80 6.16 2.19
N LEU A 36 -11.63 5.11 2.05
CA LEU A 36 -12.72 4.84 2.99
C LEU A 36 -12.18 4.56 4.40
N LEU A 37 -11.01 3.95 4.50
CA LEU A 37 -10.35 3.73 5.78
C LEU A 37 -9.93 5.07 6.40
N PHE A 38 -9.39 6.03 5.64
CA PHE A 38 -9.13 7.38 6.15
C PHE A 38 -10.41 8.09 6.59
N LEU A 39 -11.49 7.99 5.83
CA LEU A 39 -12.78 8.54 6.23
C LEU A 39 -13.30 7.92 7.54
N SER A 40 -13.00 6.65 7.80
CA SER A 40 -13.34 5.98 9.05
C SER A 40 -12.74 6.66 10.29
N PHE A 41 -11.62 7.37 10.16
CA PHE A 41 -11.00 8.10 11.27
C PHE A 41 -11.68 9.44 11.59
N THR A 42 -12.55 9.96 10.71
CA THR A 42 -13.30 11.20 10.97
C THR A 42 -14.40 11.04 12.01
N GLY A 43 -14.73 9.79 12.39
CA GLY A 43 -15.73 9.50 13.41
C GLY A 43 -17.19 9.72 12.96
N SER A 44 -17.44 10.01 11.69
CA SER A 44 -18.78 10.28 11.13
C SER A 44 -19.40 8.99 10.60
N GLY A 45 -20.57 8.61 11.10
CA GLY A 45 -21.34 7.44 10.65
C GLY A 45 -21.04 6.16 11.43
N GLY A 46 -22.07 5.47 11.89
CA GLY A 46 -21.97 4.29 12.77
C GLY A 46 -21.12 3.14 12.20
N THR A 47 -21.24 2.87 10.89
CA THR A 47 -20.46 1.82 10.21
C THR A 47 -18.96 2.16 10.19
N PHE A 48 -18.60 3.42 9.94
CA PHE A 48 -17.19 3.85 9.94
C PHE A 48 -16.56 3.80 11.32
N VAL A 49 -17.31 4.16 12.36
CA VAL A 49 -16.86 4.02 13.76
C VAL A 49 -16.57 2.55 14.09
N TYR A 50 -17.45 1.64 13.68
CA TYR A 50 -17.25 0.20 13.89
C TYR A 50 -15.98 -0.32 13.18
N ILE A 51 -15.78 0.04 11.92
CA ILE A 51 -14.58 -0.31 11.14
C ILE A 51 -13.31 0.25 11.81
N ASN A 52 -13.34 1.51 12.25
CA ASN A 52 -12.22 2.14 12.93
C ASN A 52 -11.89 1.42 14.24
N THR A 53 -12.88 1.11 15.07
CA THR A 53 -12.69 0.40 16.34
C THR A 53 -12.08 -0.98 16.10
N PHE A 54 -12.60 -1.72 15.11
CA PHE A 54 -12.07 -3.02 14.72
C PHE A 54 -10.60 -2.93 14.29
N ILE A 55 -10.27 -2.01 13.39
CA ILE A 55 -8.90 -1.87 12.89
C ILE A 55 -7.95 -1.39 13.98
N ARG A 56 -8.39 -0.48 14.86
CA ARG A 56 -7.60 -0.03 16.01
C ARG A 56 -7.31 -1.15 17.00
N GLN A 57 -8.21 -2.08 17.18
CA GLN A 57 -7.97 -3.24 18.04
C GLN A 57 -6.80 -4.09 17.52
N TYR A 58 -6.70 -4.29 16.20
CA TYR A 58 -5.67 -5.12 15.60
C TYR A 58 -4.34 -4.39 15.37
N PHE A 59 -4.37 -3.13 14.94
CA PHE A 59 -3.19 -2.36 14.55
C PHE A 59 -2.83 -1.24 15.53
N GLY A 60 -3.68 -0.95 16.51
CA GLY A 60 -3.47 0.14 17.47
C GLY A 60 -3.40 1.51 16.80
N PRO A 61 -2.54 2.43 17.30
CA PRO A 61 -2.32 3.76 16.70
C PRO A 61 -1.83 3.71 15.25
N PHE A 62 -1.12 2.62 14.87
CA PHE A 62 -0.60 2.42 13.51
C PHE A 62 -1.70 2.09 12.49
N SER A 63 -2.95 1.91 12.91
CA SER A 63 -4.10 1.68 12.02
C SER A 63 -4.24 2.76 10.95
N PHE A 64 -3.85 4.01 11.23
CA PHE A 64 -3.85 5.09 10.25
C PHE A 64 -2.93 4.80 9.05
N PHE A 65 -1.75 4.23 9.30
CA PHE A 65 -0.81 3.87 8.23
C PHE A 65 -1.30 2.73 7.34
N LEU A 66 -2.25 1.92 7.82
CA LEU A 66 -2.86 0.86 7.00
C LEU A 66 -3.56 1.43 5.76
N GLY A 67 -4.18 2.61 5.86
CA GLY A 67 -4.75 3.33 4.72
C GLY A 67 -3.72 3.65 3.65
N PHE A 68 -2.53 4.10 4.06
CA PHE A 68 -1.41 4.34 3.14
C PHE A 68 -0.91 3.04 2.50
N VAL A 69 -0.78 1.95 3.27
CA VAL A 69 -0.43 0.64 2.73
C VAL A 69 -1.39 0.25 1.61
N LEU A 70 -2.71 0.34 1.85
CA LEU A 70 -3.72 -0.02 0.86
C LEU A 70 -3.62 0.84 -0.40
N ILE A 71 -3.42 2.16 -0.26
CA ILE A 71 -3.28 3.07 -1.39
C ILE A 71 -2.01 2.75 -2.19
N LEU A 72 -0.87 2.52 -1.53
CA LEU A 72 0.39 2.16 -2.19
C LEU A 72 0.26 0.85 -2.97
N PHE A 73 -0.39 -0.17 -2.39
CA PHE A 73 -0.68 -1.42 -3.09
C PHE A 73 -1.63 -1.19 -4.28
N GLY A 74 -2.61 -0.30 -4.15
CA GLY A 74 -3.46 0.10 -5.27
C GLY A 74 -2.64 0.71 -6.42
N PHE A 75 -1.71 1.61 -6.12
CA PHE A 75 -0.82 2.19 -7.12
C PHE A 75 0.11 1.17 -7.77
N LEU A 76 0.52 0.12 -7.06
CA LEU A 76 1.34 -0.96 -7.61
C LEU A 76 0.66 -1.67 -8.80
N PHE A 77 -0.67 -1.83 -8.74
CA PHE A 77 -1.45 -2.45 -9.83
C PHE A 77 -1.70 -1.49 -11.01
N PHE A 78 -1.59 -0.17 -10.80
CA PHE A 78 -1.54 0.77 -11.89
C PHE A 78 -0.14 0.72 -12.53
N LYS A 79 -0.04 0.23 -13.76
CA LYS A 79 1.19 0.27 -14.57
C LYS A 79 1.48 1.69 -15.04
N THR A 80 1.53 2.66 -14.13
CA THR A 80 1.85 4.06 -14.43
C THR A 80 3.32 4.33 -14.17
N LYS A 81 3.88 5.34 -14.85
CA LYS A 81 5.28 5.77 -14.68
C LYS A 81 5.51 6.58 -13.38
N PHE A 82 4.55 6.55 -12.44
CA PHE A 82 4.69 7.25 -11.17
C PHE A 82 5.63 6.49 -10.23
N THR A 83 6.42 7.23 -9.47
CA THR A 83 7.35 6.69 -8.46
C THR A 83 6.68 5.80 -7.44
N LEU A 84 5.45 6.14 -7.03
CA LEU A 84 4.65 5.34 -6.10
C LEU A 84 4.19 3.98 -6.67
N SER A 85 4.20 3.81 -7.99
CA SER A 85 3.86 2.54 -8.65
C SER A 85 5.04 1.55 -8.70
N ARG A 86 6.20 1.92 -8.15
CA ARG A 86 7.36 1.01 -8.10
C ARG A 86 7.19 0.02 -6.96
N PRO A 87 7.43 -1.27 -7.19
CA PRO A 87 7.27 -2.31 -6.17
C PRO A 87 8.15 -2.08 -4.94
N ASN A 88 9.34 -1.47 -5.11
CA ASN A 88 10.25 -1.18 -4.01
C ASN A 88 9.65 -0.23 -2.99
N VAL A 89 8.87 0.80 -3.42
CA VAL A 89 8.22 1.73 -2.50
C VAL A 89 7.16 1.02 -1.66
N SER A 90 6.32 0.20 -2.28
CA SER A 90 5.28 -0.54 -1.56
C SER A 90 5.87 -1.59 -0.62
N ILE A 91 6.91 -2.31 -1.06
CA ILE A 91 7.60 -3.32 -0.24
C ILE A 91 8.36 -2.65 0.90
N GLY A 92 9.14 -1.59 0.63
CA GLY A 92 9.87 -0.85 1.65
C GLY A 92 8.94 -0.29 2.73
N PHE A 93 7.82 0.32 2.32
CA PHE A 93 6.82 0.84 3.24
C PHE A 93 6.16 -0.26 4.07
N LEU A 94 5.84 -1.42 3.46
CA LEU A 94 5.28 -2.56 4.19
C LEU A 94 6.25 -3.09 5.25
N ILE A 95 7.54 -3.22 4.91
CA ILE A 95 8.58 -3.67 5.86
C ILE A 95 8.69 -2.69 7.03
N VAL A 96 8.75 -1.38 6.76
CA VAL A 96 8.77 -0.35 7.81
C VAL A 96 7.51 -0.42 8.67
N PHE A 97 6.34 -0.55 8.05
CA PHE A 97 5.06 -0.63 8.76
C PHE A 97 4.99 -1.83 9.71
N VAL A 98 5.31 -3.04 9.20
CA VAL A 98 5.28 -4.27 10.02
C VAL A 98 6.33 -4.20 11.12
N SER A 99 7.53 -3.73 10.82
CA SER A 99 8.62 -3.60 11.81
C SER A 99 8.27 -2.58 12.90
N ALA A 100 7.73 -1.43 12.54
CA ALA A 100 7.30 -0.41 13.50
C ALA A 100 6.13 -0.93 14.36
N LEU A 101 5.12 -1.55 13.75
CA LEU A 101 3.98 -2.13 14.45
C LEU A 101 4.42 -3.15 15.50
N THR A 102 5.40 -4.00 15.17
CA THR A 102 5.93 -5.02 16.08
C THR A 102 6.83 -4.40 17.14
N LEU A 103 7.71 -3.46 16.78
CA LEU A 103 8.62 -2.79 17.70
C LEU A 103 7.86 -2.04 18.81
N PHE A 104 6.79 -1.33 18.44
CA PHE A 104 5.93 -0.62 19.39
C PHE A 104 4.84 -1.49 20.01
N ARG A 105 4.82 -2.79 19.70
CA ARG A 105 3.80 -3.75 20.17
C ARG A 105 2.38 -3.22 19.97
N SER A 106 2.15 -2.57 18.82
CA SER A 106 0.92 -1.85 18.57
C SER A 106 -0.22 -2.77 18.17
N GLY A 107 -1.34 -2.67 18.89
CA GLY A 107 -2.52 -3.51 18.69
C GLY A 107 -2.25 -5.01 18.90
N TYR A 108 -3.25 -5.82 18.59
CA TYR A 108 -3.15 -7.27 18.75
C TYR A 108 -2.05 -7.89 17.89
N ILE A 109 -1.94 -7.45 16.63
CA ILE A 109 -0.96 -8.02 15.66
C ILE A 109 0.47 -7.70 16.09
N GLY A 110 0.75 -6.45 16.51
CA GLY A 110 2.09 -6.06 16.96
C GLY A 110 2.53 -6.82 18.21
N GLN A 111 1.63 -7.02 19.16
CA GLN A 111 1.89 -7.82 20.37
C GLN A 111 2.13 -9.28 20.03
N LEU A 112 1.29 -9.87 19.15
CA LEU A 112 1.41 -11.26 18.74
C LEU A 112 2.74 -11.54 18.03
N LEU A 113 3.12 -10.69 17.06
CA LEU A 113 4.37 -10.82 16.33
C LEU A 113 5.57 -10.66 17.27
N PHE A 114 5.53 -9.67 18.16
CA PHE A 114 6.59 -9.47 19.13
C PHE A 114 6.75 -10.68 20.06
N ALA A 115 5.67 -11.21 20.62
CA ALA A 115 5.68 -12.36 21.53
C ALA A 115 6.27 -13.60 20.83
N ASN A 116 5.72 -13.98 19.67
CA ASN A 116 6.15 -15.17 18.94
C ASN A 116 7.62 -15.13 18.55
N ILE A 117 8.14 -13.97 18.18
CA ILE A 117 9.54 -13.83 17.78
C ILE A 117 10.45 -13.75 19.02
N SER A 118 9.99 -13.11 20.10
CA SER A 118 10.72 -13.07 21.36
C SER A 118 10.90 -14.44 22.00
N ASP A 119 9.96 -15.33 21.80
CA ASP A 119 10.05 -16.72 22.28
C ASP A 119 11.14 -17.50 21.55
N VAL A 120 11.48 -17.10 20.31
CA VAL A 120 12.50 -17.75 19.50
C VAL A 120 13.90 -17.14 19.70
N ILE A 121 14.00 -15.80 19.72
CA ILE A 121 15.29 -15.07 19.69
C ILE A 121 15.57 -14.19 20.90
N THR A 122 14.76 -14.20 21.91
CA THR A 122 14.76 -13.29 23.07
C THR A 122 14.15 -11.90 22.77
N PRO A 123 13.63 -11.19 23.78
CA PRO A 123 13.04 -9.85 23.60
C PRO A 123 14.02 -8.81 23.06
N ILE A 124 15.28 -8.86 23.48
CA ILE A 124 16.33 -7.94 23.01
C ILE A 124 16.67 -8.23 21.55
N GLY A 125 16.79 -9.50 21.19
CA GLY A 125 17.00 -9.91 19.80
C GLY A 125 15.87 -9.48 18.88
N THR A 126 14.63 -9.59 19.34
CA THR A 126 13.44 -9.14 18.62
C THR A 126 13.47 -7.62 18.36
N LEU A 127 13.83 -6.82 19.37
CA LEU A 127 14.01 -5.37 19.19
C LEU A 127 15.04 -5.06 18.12
N LEU A 128 16.20 -5.71 18.14
CA LEU A 128 17.28 -5.51 17.16
C LEU A 128 16.85 -5.89 15.75
N VAL A 129 16.17 -7.03 15.59
CA VAL A 129 15.66 -7.49 14.27
C VAL A 129 14.67 -6.49 13.67
N PHE A 130 13.68 -6.01 14.44
CA PHE A 130 12.70 -5.08 13.91
C PHE A 130 13.25 -3.66 13.74
N LEU A 131 14.22 -3.24 14.57
CA LEU A 131 14.96 -2.01 14.34
C LEU A 131 15.76 -2.08 13.03
N ALA A 132 16.47 -3.17 12.78
CA ALA A 132 17.14 -3.43 11.51
C ALA A 132 16.13 -3.48 10.34
N GLY A 133 14.95 -4.08 10.55
CA GLY A 133 13.87 -4.10 9.57
C GLY A 133 13.39 -2.70 9.18
N ILE A 134 13.27 -1.76 10.14
CA ILE A 134 12.95 -0.36 9.84
C ILE A 134 14.05 0.26 8.96
N PHE A 135 15.33 0.08 9.32
CA PHE A 135 16.44 0.62 8.52
C PHE A 135 16.46 0.05 7.10
N ILE A 136 16.32 -1.26 6.94
CA ILE A 136 16.27 -1.93 5.63
C ILE A 136 15.06 -1.41 4.82
N GLY A 137 13.89 -1.34 5.44
CA GLY A 137 12.69 -0.85 4.78
C GLY A 137 12.82 0.61 4.33
N LEU A 138 13.46 1.47 5.14
CA LEU A 138 13.77 2.86 4.77
C LEU A 138 14.76 2.93 3.61
N VAL A 139 15.83 2.13 3.63
CA VAL A 139 16.80 2.07 2.52
C VAL A 139 16.11 1.68 1.22
N ILE A 140 15.27 0.65 1.23
CA ILE A 140 14.51 0.21 0.06
C ILE A 140 13.55 1.30 -0.42
N LEU A 141 12.92 2.02 0.51
CA LEU A 141 11.97 3.08 0.21
C LEU A 141 12.65 4.31 -0.38
N PHE A 142 13.79 4.74 0.18
CA PHE A 142 14.52 5.92 -0.26
C PHE A 142 15.40 5.68 -1.48
N ASP A 143 15.95 4.48 -1.67
CA ASP A 143 16.78 4.14 -2.83
C ASP A 143 16.02 4.38 -4.16
N THR A 144 14.74 4.07 -4.16
CA THR A 144 13.88 4.35 -5.31
C THR A 144 13.52 5.83 -5.45
N SER A 145 13.43 6.57 -4.36
CA SER A 145 13.04 8.00 -4.35
C SER A 145 14.22 8.93 -4.63
N VAL A 146 15.42 8.58 -4.17
CA VAL A 146 16.63 9.40 -4.36
C VAL A 146 17.00 9.51 -5.83
N ASP A 147 16.93 8.44 -6.59
CA ASP A 147 17.25 8.44 -8.02
C ASP A 147 16.36 9.39 -8.84
N GLU A 148 15.08 9.53 -8.47
CA GLU A 148 14.17 10.44 -9.17
C GLU A 148 14.31 11.87 -8.71
N ILE A 149 14.59 12.11 -7.43
CA ILE A 149 14.88 13.44 -6.90
C ILE A 149 16.17 13.98 -7.54
N VAL A 150 17.21 13.14 -7.64
CA VAL A 150 18.47 13.51 -8.29
C VAL A 150 18.26 13.78 -9.79
N LYS A 151 17.48 12.98 -10.50
CA LYS A 151 17.14 13.23 -11.91
C LYS A 151 16.27 14.48 -12.09
N GLY A 152 15.32 14.74 -11.19
CA GLY A 152 14.50 15.95 -11.20
C GLY A 152 15.33 17.22 -10.96
N LEU A 153 16.23 17.21 -9.98
CA LEU A 153 17.14 18.31 -9.69
C LEU A 153 18.13 18.56 -10.81
N SER A 154 18.66 17.51 -11.44
CA SER A 154 19.58 17.64 -12.58
C SER A 154 18.88 18.16 -13.83
N ALA A 155 17.60 17.83 -14.04
CA ALA A 155 16.80 18.37 -15.14
C ALA A 155 16.51 19.86 -14.96
N THR A 156 16.20 20.31 -13.73
CA THR A 156 15.97 21.73 -13.41
C THR A 156 17.23 22.55 -13.59
N LYS A 157 18.42 22.00 -13.26
CA LYS A 157 19.71 22.68 -13.46
C LYS A 157 20.05 22.88 -14.94
N LYS A 158 19.63 21.97 -15.82
CA LYS A 158 19.79 22.11 -17.28
C LYS A 158 18.86 23.18 -17.90
N THR A 159 17.69 23.42 -17.30
CA THR A 159 16.73 24.42 -17.81
C THR A 159 17.06 25.83 -17.32
N GLY A 160 17.62 25.98 -16.12
CA GLY A 160 18.03 27.27 -15.57
C GLY A 160 19.24 27.92 -16.27
N GLY A 161 20.03 27.13 -17.00
CA GLY A 161 21.20 27.64 -17.75
C GLY A 161 20.90 28.26 -19.13
N LYS A 162 19.66 28.25 -19.59
CA LYS A 162 19.28 28.77 -20.92
C LYS A 162 18.50 30.09 -20.93
N LEU A 163 18.41 30.80 -19.80
CA LEU A 163 17.57 31.98 -19.66
C LEU A 163 18.29 33.31 -19.75
N PHE A 164 19.51 33.41 -20.32
CA PHE A 164 20.08 34.71 -20.71
C PHE A 164 20.91 34.61 -21.98
N PRO A 165 20.34 34.87 -23.16
CA PRO A 165 21.11 35.40 -24.27
C PRO A 165 21.18 36.93 -24.06
N LEU A 166 22.28 37.42 -23.49
CA LEU A 166 22.67 38.83 -23.66
C LEU A 166 23.13 39.01 -25.09
N SER A 167 22.25 39.52 -25.95
CA SER A 167 22.63 40.10 -27.23
C SER A 167 23.07 41.54 -26.97
N PHE A 168 24.32 41.80 -27.20
CA PHE A 168 24.84 43.14 -27.54
C PHE A 168 25.03 43.19 -29.06
#